data_9942cb541ca5d4e2ce102536874895e1
#
_entry.id   9942cb541ca5d4e2ce102536874895e1
#
_cell.length_a   1.000
_cell.length_b   1.000
_cell.length_c   1.000
_cell.angle_alpha   90.00
_cell.angle_beta   90.00
_cell.angle_gamma   90.00
#
_symmetry.space_group_name_H-M   'P 1'
#
loop_
_entity.id
_entity.type
_entity.pdbx_description
1 polymer ?
#
loop_
_entity_poly.entity_id
_entity_poly.type
_entity_poly.pdbx_seq_one_letter_code
_entity_poly.pdbx_strand_id
1 'polypeptide(L)'
;MRRIKFLVDLGCDLTDVEERELDFLHNIEQWFSGGGSGVYDHLPIMQGPKADEEIQARWWSRISAADDSIDCKECGFNNCPFARARENAATADVVIANHHLVATDYVLRDKIDFSLFAVKGEDPPEILIIDEAHDFPDAFRGSFETYLSTHRWSRLNKDIQKTIDTVSWFAKGNEDFMSRALSLQEEYLGFAAQIEANIKALFHWANTEMKKRSTQQWLMFPGDQYPNLKEIREPLSRVRGCLYTAMQLCDDMKSWASVKEDEEKGVSLKHQTKLLGRIEERVSELDAALCRCAGLTEHYRTIGATGDAVWFDGRKFTACPVRVADKLAGLWDSYENVILTSATLFPFPQSDGFDWFRDEFGFTRGEIVMGVVPSPFRYFDQMTAFVATHPDLKASNGDTRAQKIAEFVNRAYKYPGGIMVLFTSYHEMNVVVEHIAPTVPDDRILLVQGKHGGKADLLARFKSHGNAVLFGVSSFWQGVDIPGDALSTLIVAKIPFPRPDEPLIEALSWLAGRTAWKTVIVPLTAMTLRQGVGRLIRTENDRGYVVITDPRAIGKHRWFLKECLPVPLYETK
;
A
#
# COMPACT_ATOMS: atom_id res chain seq x y z
N MET A 1 15.37 13.86 20.79
CA MET A 1 15.54 15.04 21.67
C MET A 1 16.23 14.75 23.02
N ARG A 2 15.70 13.95 23.95
CA ARG A 2 16.34 13.74 25.28
C ARG A 2 17.82 13.31 25.22
N ARG A 3 18.22 12.40 24.32
CA ARG A 3 19.60 11.94 24.18
C ARG A 3 20.52 13.06 23.65
N ILE A 4 20.08 13.79 22.63
CA ILE A 4 20.87 14.87 22.03
C ILE A 4 20.99 16.03 23.02
N LYS A 5 19.88 16.39 23.71
CA LYS A 5 19.88 17.37 24.77
C LYS A 5 20.82 16.97 25.91
N PHE A 6 20.85 15.70 26.29
CA PHE A 6 21.76 15.16 27.30
C PHE A 6 23.23 15.25 26.87
N LEU A 7 23.56 15.00 25.59
CA LEU A 7 24.91 15.16 25.05
C LEU A 7 25.34 16.62 25.03
N VAL A 8 24.45 17.54 24.67
CA VAL A 8 24.71 19.00 24.73
C VAL A 8 24.91 19.47 26.18
N ASP A 9 24.05 19.01 27.09
CA ASP A 9 24.16 19.34 28.53
C ASP A 9 25.45 18.80 29.15
N LEU A 10 26.06 17.75 28.60
CA LEU A 10 27.37 17.21 28.99
C LEU A 10 28.55 17.90 28.29
N GLY A 11 28.32 18.89 27.42
CA GLY A 11 29.36 19.57 26.67
C GLY A 11 30.05 18.69 25.61
N CYS A 12 29.37 17.65 25.11
CA CYS A 12 29.91 16.85 24.03
C CYS A 12 29.73 17.58 22.69
N ASP A 13 30.74 17.55 21.83
CA ASP A 13 30.63 18.02 20.47
C ASP A 13 29.69 17.07 19.70
N LEU A 14 28.67 17.64 19.03
CA LEU A 14 27.77 16.90 18.17
C LEU A 14 28.46 16.61 16.84
N THR A 15 28.14 15.45 16.26
CA THR A 15 28.52 15.19 14.88
C THR A 15 27.63 15.99 13.93
N ASP A 16 28.07 16.27 12.69
CA ASP A 16 27.30 16.98 11.66
C ASP A 16 25.91 16.35 11.41
N VAL A 17 25.76 15.04 11.66
CA VAL A 17 24.48 14.32 11.53
C VAL A 17 23.58 14.62 12.72
N GLU A 18 24.13 14.66 13.94
CA GLU A 18 23.36 14.94 15.16
C GLU A 18 22.91 16.41 15.23
N GLU A 19 23.71 17.32 14.71
CA GLU A 19 23.32 18.74 14.57
C GLU A 19 22.14 18.89 13.60
N ARG A 20 22.21 18.27 12.44
CA ARG A 20 21.10 18.27 11.46
C ARG A 20 19.83 17.59 11.98
N GLU A 21 19.96 16.52 12.75
CA GLU A 21 18.82 15.91 13.41
C GLU A 21 18.18 16.83 14.45
N LEU A 22 18.99 17.57 15.19
CA LEU A 22 18.51 18.53 16.17
C LEU A 22 17.78 19.70 15.49
N ASP A 23 18.34 20.24 14.42
CA ASP A 23 17.73 21.31 13.63
C ASP A 23 16.41 20.86 13.02
N PHE A 24 16.36 19.63 12.47
CA PHE A 24 15.13 19.05 11.97
C PHE A 24 14.04 18.95 13.05
N LEU A 25 14.37 18.42 14.22
CA LEU A 25 13.42 18.28 15.33
C LEU A 25 12.95 19.62 15.87
N HIS A 26 13.83 20.62 15.91
CA HIS A 26 13.48 21.98 16.34
C HIS A 26 12.55 22.67 15.33
N ASN A 27 12.82 22.53 14.05
CA ASN A 27 11.95 23.04 12.98
C ASN A 27 10.57 22.38 13.00
N ILE A 28 10.50 21.08 13.28
CA ILE A 28 9.21 20.38 13.44
C ILE A 28 8.46 20.91 14.68
N GLU A 29 9.13 21.11 15.80
CA GLU A 29 8.52 21.65 17.01
C GLU A 29 7.94 23.06 16.76
N GLN A 30 8.70 23.92 16.09
CA GLN A 30 8.24 25.26 15.69
C GLN A 30 7.05 25.18 14.72
N TRP A 31 7.11 24.29 13.72
CA TRP A 31 6.03 24.11 12.75
C TRP A 31 4.74 23.65 13.42
N PHE A 32 4.79 22.68 14.31
CA PHE A 32 3.61 22.24 15.07
C PHE A 32 3.08 23.33 16.01
N SER A 33 3.97 24.03 16.71
CA SER A 33 3.61 25.14 17.60
C SER A 33 2.96 26.32 16.84
N GLY A 34 3.39 26.53 15.60
CA GLY A 34 2.82 27.53 14.68
C GLY A 34 1.51 27.11 13.98
N GLY A 35 0.92 25.97 14.33
CA GLY A 35 -0.34 25.49 13.75
C GLY A 35 -0.17 24.74 12.43
N GLY A 36 0.98 24.10 12.22
CA GLY A 36 1.25 23.26 11.05
C GLY A 36 0.18 22.20 10.80
N SER A 37 0.00 21.85 9.53
CA SER A 37 -1.07 20.96 9.07
C SER A 37 -0.94 19.51 9.56
N GLY A 38 0.24 19.08 9.99
CA GLY A 38 0.54 17.69 10.33
C GLY A 38 0.74 16.77 9.12
N VAL A 39 0.73 17.31 7.91
CA VAL A 39 0.93 16.56 6.66
C VAL A 39 2.40 16.58 6.26
N TYR A 40 2.96 15.42 5.93
CA TYR A 40 4.37 15.26 5.57
C TYR A 40 4.81 16.18 4.42
N ASP A 41 3.99 16.26 3.37
CA ASP A 41 4.28 17.09 2.19
C ASP A 41 4.27 18.60 2.46
N HIS A 42 3.71 19.02 3.60
CA HIS A 42 3.69 20.42 4.04
C HIS A 42 4.83 20.78 5.00
N LEU A 43 5.76 19.86 5.26
CA LEU A 43 6.94 20.15 6.09
C LEU A 43 7.81 21.22 5.42
N PRO A 44 8.19 22.28 6.14
CA PRO A 44 8.97 23.39 5.56
C PRO A 44 10.40 23.00 5.13
N ILE A 45 10.81 21.77 5.42
CA ILE A 45 12.19 21.27 5.30
C ILE A 45 12.40 20.39 4.04
N MET A 46 11.37 20.17 3.21
CA MET A 46 11.46 19.28 2.05
C MET A 46 12.31 19.80 0.87
N GLN A 47 13.00 20.92 1.02
CA GLN A 47 13.80 21.55 -0.05
C GLN A 47 15.32 21.36 0.10
N GLY A 48 15.77 20.46 0.98
CA GLY A 48 17.18 20.24 1.28
C GLY A 48 17.87 19.13 0.47
N PRO A 49 19.18 18.91 0.70
CA PRO A 49 19.95 17.82 0.09
C PRO A 49 19.40 16.43 0.43
N LYS A 50 19.69 15.41 -0.41
CA LYS A 50 19.23 14.01 -0.20
C LYS A 50 19.47 13.44 1.22
N ALA A 51 20.53 13.88 1.91
CA ALA A 51 20.81 13.47 3.29
C ALA A 51 19.75 13.94 4.28
N ASP A 52 19.07 15.05 4.00
CA ASP A 52 17.99 15.59 4.83
C ASP A 52 16.68 14.82 4.58
N GLU A 53 16.47 14.29 3.37
CA GLU A 53 15.32 13.42 3.07
C GLU A 53 15.39 12.10 3.85
N GLU A 54 16.57 11.50 4.02
CA GLU A 54 16.74 10.28 4.83
C GLU A 54 16.48 10.55 6.32
N ILE A 55 16.95 11.68 6.84
CA ILE A 55 16.69 12.12 8.22
C ILE A 55 15.19 12.36 8.41
N GLN A 56 14.56 13.08 7.49
CA GLN A 56 13.12 13.35 7.50
C GLN A 56 12.29 12.07 7.52
N ALA A 57 12.55 11.14 6.58
CA ALA A 57 11.82 9.88 6.50
C ALA A 57 11.98 9.02 7.76
N ARG A 58 13.20 8.96 8.31
CA ARG A 58 13.50 8.21 9.54
C ARG A 58 12.79 8.77 10.77
N TRP A 59 12.74 10.09 10.91
CA TRP A 59 12.08 10.73 12.05
C TRP A 59 10.57 10.81 11.88
N TRP A 60 10.09 11.01 10.64
CA TRP A 60 8.64 11.02 10.38
C TRP A 60 7.97 9.71 10.79
N SER A 61 8.59 8.58 10.50
CA SER A 61 8.09 7.27 10.95
C SER A 61 7.99 7.12 12.48
N ARG A 62 8.67 7.97 13.25
CA ARG A 62 8.68 7.96 14.72
C ARG A 62 7.76 9.01 15.36
N ILE A 63 7.41 10.06 14.63
CA ILE A 63 6.56 11.16 15.10
C ILE A 63 5.17 11.14 14.46
N SER A 64 5.01 10.40 13.38
CA SER A 64 3.72 10.20 12.74
C SER A 64 2.75 9.45 13.65
N ALA A 65 1.50 9.87 13.70
CA ALA A 65 0.43 9.20 14.41
C ALA A 65 -0.02 7.87 13.74
N ALA A 66 0.66 7.45 12.67
CA ALA A 66 0.42 6.16 12.01
C ALA A 66 0.88 4.94 12.83
N ASP A 67 1.61 5.15 13.94
CA ASP A 67 1.97 4.07 14.86
C ASP A 67 0.90 3.99 15.96
N ASP A 68 0.18 2.87 16.06
CA ASP A 68 -0.90 2.56 17.01
C ASP A 68 -0.52 2.66 18.50
N SER A 69 0.72 3.04 18.78
CA SER A 69 1.28 3.08 20.13
C SER A 69 0.90 4.32 20.94
N ILE A 70 0.21 5.32 20.35
CA ILE A 70 -0.10 6.57 21.03
C ILE A 70 -1.58 6.63 21.41
N ASP A 71 -1.88 6.50 22.71
CA ASP A 71 -3.17 6.90 23.24
C ASP A 71 -3.29 8.42 23.19
N CYS A 72 -4.09 8.92 22.25
CA CYS A 72 -4.32 10.35 22.06
C CYS A 72 -4.83 11.06 23.32
N LYS A 73 -5.50 10.33 24.24
CA LYS A 73 -5.98 10.87 25.51
C LYS A 73 -4.87 11.08 26.56
N GLU A 74 -3.78 10.32 26.43
CA GLU A 74 -2.67 10.36 27.40
C GLU A 74 -1.46 11.18 26.90
N CYS A 75 -1.41 11.54 25.61
CA CYS A 75 -0.26 12.25 25.08
C CYS A 75 -0.16 13.71 25.56
N GLY A 76 -1.24 14.27 26.10
CA GLY A 76 -1.27 15.61 26.69
C GLY A 76 -1.00 16.77 25.72
N PHE A 77 -0.92 16.48 24.42
CA PHE A 77 -0.66 17.48 23.40
C PHE A 77 -1.96 18.15 22.96
N ASN A 78 -2.27 19.31 23.54
CA ASN A 78 -3.54 20.00 23.33
C ASN A 78 -3.78 20.51 21.90
N ASN A 79 -2.82 20.43 21.00
CA ASN A 79 -2.93 20.95 19.64
C ASN A 79 -2.51 19.90 18.58
N CYS A 80 -2.82 18.63 18.83
CA CYS A 80 -2.48 17.54 17.94
C CYS A 80 -3.23 17.65 16.60
N PRO A 81 -2.54 17.75 15.45
CA PRO A 81 -3.18 17.82 14.14
C PRO A 81 -4.07 16.61 13.84
N PHE A 82 -3.68 15.42 14.30
CA PHE A 82 -4.46 14.20 14.11
C PHE A 82 -5.78 14.23 14.92
N ALA A 83 -5.73 14.62 16.20
CA ALA A 83 -6.92 14.74 17.03
C ALA A 83 -7.89 15.80 16.45
N ARG A 84 -7.34 16.95 16.04
CA ARG A 84 -8.11 18.04 15.42
C ARG A 84 -8.73 17.64 14.07
N ALA A 85 -8.00 16.88 13.22
CA ALA A 85 -8.54 16.36 11.97
C ALA A 85 -9.71 15.41 12.21
N ARG A 86 -9.64 14.58 13.24
CA ARG A 86 -10.74 13.68 13.65
C ARG A 86 -11.95 14.42 14.18
N GLU A 87 -11.75 15.41 15.05
CA GLU A 87 -12.85 16.24 15.57
C GLU A 87 -13.55 16.99 14.42
N ASN A 88 -12.77 17.52 13.46
CA ASN A 88 -13.32 18.16 12.27
C ASN A 88 -14.10 17.16 11.40
N ALA A 89 -13.58 15.94 11.20
CA ALA A 89 -14.27 14.92 10.41
C ALA A 89 -15.60 14.50 11.08
N ALA A 90 -15.60 14.32 12.40
CA ALA A 90 -16.79 13.94 13.15
C ALA A 90 -17.91 15.00 13.15
N THR A 91 -17.60 16.26 12.87
CA THR A 91 -18.56 17.38 12.88
C THR A 91 -18.84 17.94 11.49
N ALA A 92 -18.21 17.40 10.45
CA ALA A 92 -18.36 17.88 9.07
C ALA A 92 -19.60 17.26 8.41
N ASP A 93 -20.33 18.07 7.62
CA ASP A 93 -21.43 17.59 6.78
C ASP A 93 -20.93 16.67 5.64
N VAL A 94 -19.70 16.88 5.18
CA VAL A 94 -19.04 16.07 4.13
C VAL A 94 -17.59 15.80 4.51
N VAL A 95 -17.20 14.53 4.50
CA VAL A 95 -15.82 14.09 4.74
C VAL A 95 -15.23 13.55 3.44
N ILE A 96 -14.09 14.10 3.03
CA ILE A 96 -13.32 13.61 1.87
C ILE A 96 -12.16 12.77 2.38
N ALA A 97 -12.13 11.51 2.00
CA ALA A 97 -11.11 10.56 2.41
C ALA A 97 -10.61 9.73 1.22
N ASN A 98 -9.40 9.20 1.30
CA ASN A 98 -8.95 8.22 0.31
C ASN A 98 -9.55 6.83 0.58
N HIS A 99 -9.52 5.96 -0.42
CA HIS A 99 -10.07 4.60 -0.34
C HIS A 99 -9.51 3.78 0.82
N HIS A 100 -8.20 3.86 1.07
CA HIS A 100 -7.55 3.14 2.17
C HIS A 100 -8.07 3.60 3.54
N LEU A 101 -8.35 4.89 3.69
CA LEU A 101 -8.86 5.41 4.96
C LEU A 101 -10.30 4.94 5.23
N VAL A 102 -11.16 4.89 4.19
CA VAL A 102 -12.50 4.33 4.28
C VAL A 102 -12.46 2.84 4.62
N ALA A 103 -11.58 2.10 3.97
CA ALA A 103 -11.39 0.67 4.24
C ALA A 103 -10.86 0.42 5.67
N THR A 104 -9.92 1.25 6.13
CA THR A 104 -9.38 1.18 7.49
C THR A 104 -10.46 1.49 8.53
N ASP A 105 -11.29 2.51 8.30
CA ASP A 105 -12.40 2.86 9.18
C ASP A 105 -13.37 1.69 9.36
N TYR A 106 -13.73 1.01 8.27
CA TYR A 106 -14.58 -0.19 8.34
C TYR A 106 -13.96 -1.30 9.20
N VAL A 107 -12.66 -1.59 9.01
CA VAL A 107 -11.96 -2.62 9.78
C VAL A 107 -11.86 -2.23 11.26
N LEU A 108 -11.66 -0.96 11.58
CA LEU A 108 -11.61 -0.48 12.96
C LEU A 108 -12.99 -0.54 13.64
N ARG A 109 -14.06 -0.19 12.93
CA ARG A 109 -15.43 -0.34 13.44
C ARG A 109 -15.76 -1.79 13.77
N ASP A 110 -15.41 -2.71 12.86
CA ASP A 110 -15.67 -4.14 13.05
C ASP A 110 -14.89 -4.74 14.22
N LYS A 111 -13.61 -4.36 14.38
CA LYS A 111 -12.70 -4.97 15.38
C LYS A 111 -12.78 -4.37 16.78
N ILE A 112 -12.90 -3.05 16.88
CA ILE A 112 -12.72 -2.32 18.15
C ILE A 112 -13.80 -1.27 18.42
N ASP A 113 -14.90 -1.29 17.68
CA ASP A 113 -16.01 -0.32 17.81
C ASP A 113 -15.50 1.13 17.79
N PHE A 114 -14.66 1.45 16.80
CA PHE A 114 -14.02 2.74 16.66
C PHE A 114 -14.11 3.24 15.23
N SER A 115 -14.60 4.47 15.03
CA SER A 115 -14.64 5.13 13.73
C SER A 115 -13.64 6.28 13.64
N LEU A 116 -13.07 6.45 12.46
CA LEU A 116 -12.26 7.62 12.11
C LEU A 116 -13.13 8.84 11.77
N PHE A 117 -14.39 8.61 11.37
CA PHE A 117 -15.28 9.62 10.81
C PHE A 117 -16.48 9.95 11.72
N ALA A 118 -16.67 9.24 12.82
CA ALA A 118 -17.75 9.47 13.76
C ALA A 118 -17.23 9.64 15.19
N VAL A 119 -18.00 10.32 16.02
CA VAL A 119 -17.78 10.36 17.47
C VAL A 119 -18.16 9.00 18.05
N LYS A 120 -17.49 8.58 19.10
CA LYS A 120 -17.78 7.30 19.75
C LYS A 120 -19.24 7.24 20.21
N GLY A 121 -19.99 6.26 19.69
CA GLY A 121 -21.41 6.05 20.00
C GLY A 121 -22.38 6.77 19.06
N GLU A 122 -21.90 7.43 18.01
CA GLU A 122 -22.71 7.96 16.92
C GLU A 122 -22.62 7.06 15.68
N ASP A 123 -23.68 7.05 14.90
CA ASP A 123 -23.75 6.27 13.67
C ASP A 123 -22.77 6.83 12.61
N PRO A 124 -22.24 5.98 11.74
CA PRO A 124 -21.42 6.44 10.62
C PRO A 124 -22.24 7.31 9.65
N PRO A 125 -21.60 8.05 8.73
CA PRO A 125 -22.31 8.79 7.69
C PRO A 125 -23.31 7.91 6.94
N GLU A 126 -24.50 8.43 6.65
CA GLU A 126 -25.60 7.69 6.00
C GLU A 126 -25.27 7.36 4.54
N ILE A 127 -24.47 8.21 3.88
CA ILE A 127 -24.17 8.11 2.44
C ILE A 127 -22.69 7.91 2.23
N LEU A 128 -22.33 6.88 1.47
CA LEU A 128 -20.96 6.62 0.99
C LEU A 128 -20.89 6.86 -0.52
N ILE A 129 -20.03 7.79 -0.93
CA ILE A 129 -19.74 8.03 -2.35
C ILE A 129 -18.30 7.63 -2.62
N ILE A 130 -18.09 6.70 -3.55
CA ILE A 130 -16.76 6.24 -3.96
C ILE A 130 -16.53 6.64 -5.40
N ASP A 131 -15.63 7.60 -5.59
CA ASP A 131 -15.12 7.98 -6.90
C ASP A 131 -13.97 7.06 -7.30
N GLU A 132 -13.78 6.85 -8.61
CA GLU A 132 -12.85 5.87 -9.17
C GLU A 132 -13.02 4.49 -8.50
N ALA A 133 -14.26 4.07 -8.32
CA ALA A 133 -14.65 2.90 -7.54
C ALA A 133 -13.99 1.59 -8.01
N HIS A 134 -13.52 1.54 -9.26
CA HIS A 134 -12.79 0.39 -9.82
C HIS A 134 -11.52 0.03 -9.04
N ASP A 135 -10.88 1.00 -8.35
CA ASP A 135 -9.68 0.80 -7.52
C ASP A 135 -10.02 0.42 -6.06
N PHE A 136 -11.30 0.57 -5.67
CA PHE A 136 -11.69 0.38 -4.28
C PHE A 136 -11.53 -1.05 -3.75
N PRO A 137 -11.86 -2.13 -4.50
CA PRO A 137 -11.67 -3.50 -4.04
C PRO A 137 -10.21 -3.80 -3.66
N ASP A 138 -9.24 -3.26 -4.40
CA ASP A 138 -7.82 -3.46 -4.12
C ASP A 138 -7.38 -2.68 -2.88
N ALA A 139 -7.80 -1.43 -2.73
CA ALA A 139 -7.56 -0.65 -1.52
C ALA A 139 -8.19 -1.30 -0.28
N PHE A 140 -9.42 -1.79 -0.43
CA PHE A 140 -10.15 -2.49 0.64
C PHE A 140 -9.48 -3.81 1.03
N ARG A 141 -9.03 -4.59 0.05
CA ARG A 141 -8.26 -5.83 0.26
C ARG A 141 -6.99 -5.58 1.07
N GLY A 142 -6.27 -4.50 0.76
CA GLY A 142 -5.06 -4.09 1.48
C GLY A 142 -5.28 -3.87 2.97
N SER A 143 -6.47 -3.44 3.40
CA SER A 143 -6.79 -3.25 4.83
C SER A 143 -6.93 -4.54 5.63
N PHE A 144 -7.06 -5.68 4.94
CA PHE A 144 -7.07 -7.02 5.55
C PHE A 144 -5.74 -7.75 5.37
N GLU A 145 -4.73 -7.11 4.76
CA GLU A 145 -3.40 -7.69 4.66
C GLU A 145 -2.78 -7.81 6.05
N THR A 146 -2.12 -8.93 6.29
CA THR A 146 -1.27 -9.09 7.46
C THR A 146 0.06 -9.70 7.05
N TYR A 147 1.10 -9.48 7.86
CA TYR A 147 2.43 -9.96 7.52
C TYR A 147 3.22 -10.44 8.73
N LEU A 148 4.11 -11.39 8.48
CA LEU A 148 5.12 -11.88 9.40
C LEU A 148 6.50 -11.49 8.87
N SER A 149 7.31 -10.79 9.67
CA SER A 149 8.71 -10.49 9.37
C SER A 149 9.59 -10.67 10.59
N THR A 150 10.87 -10.95 10.38
CA THR A 150 11.86 -11.01 11.47
C THR A 150 11.95 -9.68 12.23
N HIS A 151 11.80 -8.56 11.52
CA HIS A 151 11.85 -7.23 12.11
C HIS A 151 10.65 -6.97 13.04
N ARG A 152 9.42 -7.41 12.64
CA ARG A 152 8.22 -7.27 13.48
C ARG A 152 8.39 -7.97 14.82
N TRP A 153 8.88 -9.22 14.80
CA TRP A 153 9.18 -9.95 16.04
C TRP A 153 10.29 -9.28 16.85
N SER A 154 11.42 -8.93 16.22
CA SER A 154 12.55 -8.30 16.92
C SER A 154 12.17 -6.99 17.62
N ARG A 155 11.32 -6.17 16.99
CA ARG A 155 10.79 -4.93 17.59
C ARG A 155 9.88 -5.24 18.78
N LEU A 156 8.91 -6.15 18.59
CA LEU A 156 7.98 -6.56 19.63
C LEU A 156 8.71 -7.16 20.83
N ASN A 157 9.70 -8.04 20.60
CA ASN A 157 10.52 -8.65 21.63
C ASN A 157 11.26 -7.59 22.47
N LYS A 158 11.83 -6.55 21.85
CA LYS A 158 12.47 -5.43 22.57
C LYS A 158 11.49 -4.66 23.46
N ASP A 159 10.29 -4.41 22.97
CA ASP A 159 9.26 -3.70 23.71
C ASP A 159 8.78 -4.53 24.91
N ILE A 160 8.57 -5.83 24.73
CA ILE A 160 8.22 -6.76 25.81
C ILE A 160 9.33 -6.80 26.87
N GLN A 161 10.57 -7.04 26.46
CA GLN A 161 11.70 -7.14 27.38
C GLN A 161 11.85 -5.87 28.21
N LYS A 162 11.84 -4.69 27.56
CA LYS A 162 11.91 -3.40 28.25
C LYS A 162 10.79 -3.22 29.28
N THR A 163 9.58 -3.68 28.96
CA THR A 163 8.43 -3.53 29.83
C THR A 163 8.51 -4.48 31.04
N ILE A 164 8.94 -5.74 30.82
CA ILE A 164 9.18 -6.72 31.90
C ILE A 164 10.33 -6.22 32.82
N ASP A 165 11.42 -5.68 32.25
CA ASP A 165 12.51 -5.08 33.04
C ASP A 165 12.01 -3.92 33.90
N THR A 166 11.07 -3.11 33.38
CA THR A 166 10.44 -2.04 34.15
C THR A 166 9.56 -2.57 35.28
N VAL A 167 8.81 -3.65 35.04
CA VAL A 167 8.05 -4.33 36.10
C VAL A 167 8.99 -4.82 37.20
N SER A 168 10.12 -5.45 36.84
CA SER A 168 11.14 -5.90 37.79
C SER A 168 11.75 -4.73 38.57
N TRP A 169 11.90 -3.56 37.94
CA TRP A 169 12.36 -2.36 38.65
C TRP A 169 11.36 -1.90 39.73
N PHE A 170 10.06 -1.91 39.45
CA PHE A 170 9.02 -1.56 40.42
C PHE A 170 8.90 -2.57 41.57
N ALA A 171 9.32 -3.82 41.37
CA ALA A 171 9.33 -4.87 42.38
C ALA A 171 10.44 -4.69 43.45
N LYS A 172 11.43 -3.80 43.21
CA LYS A 172 12.53 -3.53 44.16
C LYS A 172 11.97 -3.08 45.52
N GLY A 173 12.55 -3.65 46.57
CA GLY A 173 12.18 -3.37 47.95
C GLY A 173 11.11 -4.28 48.52
N ASN A 174 10.66 -5.28 47.76
CA ASN A 174 9.78 -6.37 48.24
C ASN A 174 10.29 -7.70 47.67
N GLU A 175 10.73 -8.62 48.54
CA GLU A 175 11.37 -9.88 48.11
C GLU A 175 10.42 -10.80 47.35
N ASP A 176 9.13 -10.86 47.73
CA ASP A 176 8.12 -11.68 47.05
C ASP A 176 7.89 -11.16 45.60
N PHE A 177 7.63 -9.87 45.46
CA PHE A 177 7.46 -9.27 44.13
C PHE A 177 8.69 -9.42 43.25
N MET A 178 9.89 -9.24 43.83
CA MET A 178 11.14 -9.41 43.12
C MET A 178 11.34 -10.84 42.65
N SER A 179 11.09 -11.84 43.49
CA SER A 179 11.18 -13.25 43.14
C SER A 179 10.26 -13.59 41.96
N ARG A 180 8.99 -13.14 42.02
CA ARG A 180 8.00 -13.33 40.96
C ARG A 180 8.41 -12.63 39.65
N ALA A 181 8.94 -11.42 39.73
CA ALA A 181 9.40 -10.66 38.56
C ALA A 181 10.62 -11.30 37.88
N LEU A 182 11.58 -11.82 38.64
CA LEU A 182 12.75 -12.52 38.11
C LEU A 182 12.36 -13.86 37.47
N SER A 183 11.48 -14.64 38.10
CA SER A 183 10.95 -15.88 37.50
C SER A 183 10.22 -15.62 36.18
N LEU A 184 9.40 -14.58 36.13
CA LEU A 184 8.71 -14.14 34.92
C LEU A 184 9.69 -13.74 33.81
N GLN A 185 10.75 -13.00 34.14
CA GLN A 185 11.77 -12.57 33.18
C GLN A 185 12.53 -13.76 32.60
N GLU A 186 12.93 -14.74 33.41
CA GLU A 186 13.61 -15.95 32.97
C GLU A 186 12.73 -16.79 32.04
N GLU A 187 11.47 -17.01 32.44
CA GLU A 187 10.48 -17.75 31.63
C GLU A 187 10.25 -17.07 30.26
N TYR A 188 10.05 -15.76 30.25
CA TYR A 188 9.89 -14.99 29.04
C TYR A 188 11.11 -15.10 28.10
N LEU A 189 12.34 -14.94 28.63
CA LEU A 189 13.55 -15.01 27.81
C LEU A 189 13.71 -16.38 27.14
N GLY A 190 13.33 -17.45 27.83
CA GLY A 190 13.32 -18.81 27.26
C GLY A 190 12.40 -18.93 26.06
N PHE A 191 11.17 -18.44 26.14
CA PHE A 191 10.20 -18.47 25.03
C PHE A 191 10.59 -17.52 23.90
N ALA A 192 11.08 -16.32 24.22
CA ALA A 192 11.54 -15.37 23.22
C ALA A 192 12.69 -15.92 22.36
N ALA A 193 13.65 -16.62 22.98
CA ALA A 193 14.74 -17.26 22.26
C ALA A 193 14.25 -18.38 21.33
N GLN A 194 13.28 -19.19 21.75
CA GLN A 194 12.66 -20.24 20.92
C GLN A 194 11.95 -19.62 19.70
N ILE A 195 11.14 -18.59 19.91
CA ILE A 195 10.43 -17.90 18.83
C ILE A 195 11.43 -17.33 17.82
N GLU A 196 12.48 -16.65 18.29
CA GLU A 196 13.49 -16.06 17.42
C GLU A 196 14.23 -17.12 16.58
N ALA A 197 14.62 -18.23 17.19
CA ALA A 197 15.27 -19.34 16.49
C ALA A 197 14.36 -19.94 15.41
N ASN A 198 13.10 -20.18 15.73
CA ASN A 198 12.13 -20.79 14.81
C ASN A 198 11.75 -19.83 13.67
N ILE A 199 11.60 -18.53 13.95
CA ILE A 199 11.39 -17.52 12.89
C ILE A 199 12.59 -17.45 11.96
N LYS A 200 13.83 -17.42 12.48
CA LYS A 200 15.03 -17.44 11.65
C LYS A 200 15.12 -18.70 10.77
N ALA A 201 14.79 -19.85 11.33
CA ALA A 201 14.76 -21.11 10.58
C ALA A 201 13.71 -21.09 9.46
N LEU A 202 12.50 -20.59 9.74
CA LEU A 202 11.43 -20.41 8.76
C LEU A 202 11.87 -19.51 7.59
N PHE A 203 12.46 -18.35 7.89
CA PHE A 203 12.92 -17.41 6.88
C PHE A 203 14.11 -17.96 6.07
N HIS A 204 15.01 -18.67 6.69
CA HIS A 204 16.12 -19.34 5.99
C HIS A 204 15.59 -20.39 5.00
N TRP A 205 14.65 -21.23 5.44
CA TRP A 205 13.98 -22.20 4.58
C TRP A 205 13.28 -21.52 3.40
N ALA A 206 12.46 -20.50 3.64
CA ALA A 206 11.72 -19.80 2.59
C ALA A 206 12.65 -19.16 1.56
N ASN A 207 13.73 -18.51 1.99
CA ASN A 207 14.74 -17.95 1.09
C ASN A 207 15.43 -19.03 0.24
N THR A 208 15.66 -20.21 0.81
CA THR A 208 16.24 -21.34 0.09
C THR A 208 15.29 -21.87 -0.97
N GLU A 209 14.01 -22.03 -0.65
CA GLU A 209 12.98 -22.46 -1.60
C GLU A 209 12.76 -21.45 -2.72
N MET A 210 12.72 -20.15 -2.38
CA MET A 210 12.57 -19.08 -3.36
C MET A 210 13.74 -19.03 -4.35
N LYS A 211 14.98 -19.24 -3.88
CA LYS A 211 16.17 -19.36 -4.75
C LYS A 211 16.08 -20.54 -5.71
N LYS A 212 15.63 -21.70 -5.25
CA LYS A 212 15.41 -22.88 -6.10
C LYS A 212 14.41 -22.60 -7.21
N ARG A 213 13.39 -21.81 -6.95
CA ARG A 213 12.32 -21.43 -7.90
C ARG A 213 12.71 -20.28 -8.82
N SER A 214 13.84 -19.61 -8.57
CA SER A 214 14.32 -18.45 -9.34
C SER A 214 13.28 -17.33 -9.48
N THR A 215 12.50 -17.10 -8.44
CA THR A 215 11.45 -16.07 -8.39
C THR A 215 11.78 -14.98 -7.38
N GLN A 216 11.22 -13.79 -7.58
CA GLN A 216 11.31 -12.66 -6.63
C GLN A 216 10.21 -12.68 -5.58
N GLN A 217 9.08 -13.30 -5.90
CA GLN A 217 7.96 -13.51 -5.00
C GLN A 217 7.46 -14.94 -5.20
N TRP A 218 7.15 -15.61 -4.12
CA TRP A 218 6.71 -16.99 -4.16
C TRP A 218 5.35 -17.12 -3.48
N LEU A 219 4.31 -17.33 -4.29
CA LEU A 219 2.98 -17.70 -3.82
C LEU A 219 3.02 -19.17 -3.33
N MET A 220 2.51 -19.38 -2.14
CA MET A 220 2.41 -20.68 -1.52
C MET A 220 1.10 -21.35 -1.92
N PHE A 221 1.19 -22.51 -2.53
CA PHE A 221 0.03 -23.31 -2.93
C PHE A 221 -0.22 -24.47 -1.97
N PRO A 222 -1.47 -24.95 -1.87
CA PRO A 222 -1.77 -26.22 -1.25
C PRO A 222 -0.94 -27.34 -1.92
N GLY A 223 -0.19 -28.13 -1.12
CA GLY A 223 0.70 -29.19 -1.64
C GLY A 223 2.17 -28.91 -1.51
N ASP A 224 2.55 -27.67 -1.35
CA ASP A 224 3.92 -27.33 -0.97
C ASP A 224 4.21 -27.84 0.45
N GLN A 225 5.42 -28.32 0.70
CA GLN A 225 5.84 -28.71 2.05
C GLN A 225 6.27 -27.45 2.82
N TYR A 226 5.59 -27.17 3.92
CA TYR A 226 5.90 -26.03 4.80
C TYR A 226 6.42 -26.51 6.14
N PRO A 227 7.30 -25.72 6.80
CA PRO A 227 7.67 -25.96 8.19
C PRO A 227 6.44 -25.91 9.11
N ASN A 228 6.52 -26.65 10.19
CA ASN A 228 5.45 -26.66 11.20
C ASN A 228 5.45 -25.33 11.99
N LEU A 229 4.50 -24.44 11.69
CA LEU A 229 4.38 -23.16 12.38
C LEU A 229 3.91 -23.28 13.85
N LYS A 230 3.50 -24.48 14.30
CA LYS A 230 3.19 -24.74 15.72
C LYS A 230 4.38 -24.46 16.64
N GLU A 231 5.59 -24.72 16.16
CA GLU A 231 6.84 -24.46 16.89
C GLU A 231 7.07 -22.97 17.18
N ILE A 232 6.42 -22.06 16.44
CA ILE A 232 6.45 -20.62 16.71
C ILE A 232 5.24 -20.23 17.57
N ARG A 233 4.06 -20.78 17.28
CA ARG A 233 2.82 -20.40 17.92
C ARG A 233 2.72 -20.84 19.38
N GLU A 234 3.21 -22.01 19.70
CA GLU A 234 3.17 -22.52 21.09
C GLU A 234 3.99 -21.64 22.04
N PRO A 235 5.28 -21.32 21.78
CA PRO A 235 6.02 -20.34 22.59
C PRO A 235 5.37 -18.94 22.60
N LEU A 236 4.76 -18.50 21.50
CA LEU A 236 4.07 -17.20 21.45
C LEU A 236 2.85 -17.15 22.39
N SER A 237 2.09 -18.24 22.47
CA SER A 237 1.00 -18.37 23.44
C SER A 237 1.53 -18.32 24.89
N ARG A 238 2.71 -18.89 25.17
CA ARG A 238 3.37 -18.78 26.48
C ARG A 238 3.80 -17.36 26.80
N VAL A 239 4.31 -16.63 25.82
CA VAL A 239 4.63 -15.19 25.98
C VAL A 239 3.38 -14.39 26.37
N ARG A 240 2.21 -14.67 25.80
CA ARG A 240 0.94 -14.06 26.24
C ARG A 240 0.67 -14.36 27.71
N GLY A 241 0.88 -15.60 28.15
CA GLY A 241 0.79 -15.98 29.57
C GLY A 241 1.71 -15.14 30.44
N CYS A 242 2.96 -14.92 30.04
CA CYS A 242 3.92 -14.07 30.74
C CYS A 242 3.41 -12.61 30.85
N LEU A 243 2.82 -12.06 29.79
CA LEU A 243 2.26 -10.70 29.81
C LEU A 243 1.08 -10.58 30.79
N TYR A 244 0.16 -11.56 30.83
CA TYR A 244 -0.91 -11.60 31.83
C TYR A 244 -0.37 -11.68 33.27
N THR A 245 0.64 -12.51 33.51
CA THR A 245 1.30 -12.58 34.81
C THR A 245 1.96 -11.26 35.20
N ALA A 246 2.59 -10.56 34.22
CA ALA A 246 3.15 -9.23 34.42
C ALA A 246 2.08 -8.19 34.79
N MET A 247 0.92 -8.21 34.14
CA MET A 247 -0.21 -7.33 34.47
C MET A 247 -0.74 -7.58 35.88
N GLN A 248 -0.93 -8.84 36.25
CA GLN A 248 -1.35 -9.21 37.62
C GLN A 248 -0.33 -8.75 38.67
N LEU A 249 0.96 -8.92 38.39
CA LEU A 249 2.02 -8.46 39.27
C LEU A 249 2.01 -6.93 39.44
N CYS A 250 1.74 -6.18 38.37
CA CYS A 250 1.57 -4.71 38.45
C CYS A 250 0.37 -4.33 39.33
N ASP A 251 -0.77 -5.03 39.22
CA ASP A 251 -1.96 -4.76 40.00
C ASP A 251 -1.78 -5.13 41.49
N ASP A 252 -1.06 -6.22 41.77
CA ASP A 252 -0.68 -6.59 43.15
C ASP A 252 0.25 -5.52 43.77
N MET A 253 1.28 -5.08 43.03
CA MET A 253 2.18 -4.02 43.48
C MET A 253 1.46 -2.68 43.68
N LYS A 254 0.50 -2.36 42.80
CA LYS A 254 -0.34 -1.15 42.94
C LYS A 254 -1.20 -1.20 44.21
N SER A 255 -1.83 -2.34 44.50
CA SER A 255 -2.59 -2.54 45.73
C SER A 255 -1.71 -2.40 46.95
N TRP A 256 -0.52 -2.93 46.93
CA TRP A 256 0.47 -2.77 48.00
C TRP A 256 0.95 -1.33 48.14
N ALA A 257 1.21 -0.59 47.04
CA ALA A 257 1.59 0.82 47.04
C ALA A 257 0.48 1.71 47.63
N SER A 258 -0.79 1.41 47.35
CA SER A 258 -1.92 2.13 47.93
C SER A 258 -1.98 2.02 49.48
N VAL A 259 -1.64 0.84 50.02
CA VAL A 259 -1.55 0.63 51.48
C VAL A 259 -0.38 1.43 52.10
N LYS A 260 0.65 1.71 51.31
CA LYS A 260 1.84 2.50 51.71
C LYS A 260 1.69 4.02 51.44
N GLU A 261 0.51 4.44 50.96
CA GLU A 261 0.25 5.84 50.56
C GLU A 261 1.22 6.40 49.49
N ASP A 262 1.76 5.50 48.63
CA ASP A 262 2.64 5.85 47.51
C ASP A 262 1.82 6.04 46.22
N GLU A 263 1.18 7.19 46.09
CA GLU A 263 0.31 7.51 44.95
C GLU A 263 1.07 7.57 43.61
N GLU A 264 2.30 8.10 43.62
CA GLU A 264 3.12 8.25 42.40
C GLU A 264 3.47 6.88 41.81
N LYS A 265 3.88 5.93 42.67
CA LYS A 265 4.12 4.54 42.25
C LYS A 265 2.85 3.87 41.76
N GLY A 266 1.70 4.12 42.41
CA GLY A 266 0.40 3.60 41.97
C GLY A 266 0.00 4.06 40.58
N VAL A 267 0.22 5.34 40.25
CA VAL A 267 -0.03 5.90 38.89
C VAL A 267 0.90 5.28 37.85
N SER A 268 2.19 5.16 38.17
CA SER A 268 3.17 4.56 37.27
C SER A 268 2.90 3.10 36.98
N LEU A 269 2.47 2.30 37.96
CA LEU A 269 2.08 0.91 37.79
C LEU A 269 0.82 0.76 36.94
N LYS A 270 -0.18 1.63 37.11
CA LYS A 270 -1.36 1.67 36.24
C LYS A 270 -1.00 1.92 34.77
N HIS A 271 -0.03 2.79 34.53
CA HIS A 271 0.49 3.02 33.19
C HIS A 271 1.19 1.76 32.61
N GLN A 272 1.97 1.04 33.43
CA GLN A 272 2.62 -0.20 33.01
C GLN A 272 1.59 -1.31 32.67
N THR A 273 0.53 -1.48 33.47
CA THR A 273 -0.56 -2.44 33.16
C THR A 273 -1.18 -2.15 31.79
N LYS A 274 -1.46 -0.87 31.48
CA LYS A 274 -1.99 -0.48 30.17
C LYS A 274 -1.01 -0.77 29.03
N LEU A 275 0.30 -0.48 29.23
CA LEU A 275 1.34 -0.75 28.23
C LEU A 275 1.46 -2.25 27.93
N LEU A 276 1.41 -3.08 28.97
CA LEU A 276 1.40 -4.56 28.85
C LEU A 276 0.18 -5.05 28.06
N GLY A 277 -1.01 -4.46 28.30
CA GLY A 277 -2.21 -4.78 27.52
C GLY A 277 -2.06 -4.51 26.04
N ARG A 278 -1.52 -3.33 25.65
CA ARG A 278 -1.22 -3.00 24.25
C ARG A 278 -0.18 -3.93 23.61
N ILE A 279 0.82 -4.32 24.39
CA ILE A 279 1.83 -5.28 23.91
C ILE A 279 1.18 -6.65 23.69
N GLU A 280 0.27 -7.08 24.57
CA GLU A 280 -0.47 -8.33 24.41
C GLU A 280 -1.33 -8.32 23.15
N GLU A 281 -2.02 -7.22 22.86
CA GLU A 281 -2.75 -7.04 21.59
C GLU A 281 -1.85 -7.24 20.38
N ARG A 282 -0.65 -6.64 20.37
CA ARG A 282 0.33 -6.80 19.29
C ARG A 282 0.87 -8.23 19.17
N VAL A 283 1.02 -8.95 20.28
CA VAL A 283 1.36 -10.38 20.29
C VAL A 283 0.21 -11.20 19.72
N SER A 284 -1.02 -10.87 20.07
CA SER A 284 -2.24 -11.50 19.54
C SER A 284 -2.38 -11.28 18.03
N GLU A 285 -2.09 -10.09 17.52
CA GLU A 285 -2.04 -9.80 16.07
C GLU A 285 -0.96 -10.60 15.35
N LEU A 286 0.20 -10.79 15.99
CA LEU A 286 1.26 -11.62 15.42
C LEU A 286 0.84 -13.10 15.37
N ASP A 287 0.17 -13.62 16.39
CA ASP A 287 -0.39 -14.97 16.38
C ASP A 287 -1.47 -15.12 15.30
N ALA A 288 -2.36 -14.13 15.15
CA ALA A 288 -3.35 -14.12 14.07
C ALA A 288 -2.70 -14.12 12.68
N ALA A 289 -1.62 -13.37 12.48
CA ALA A 289 -0.85 -13.39 11.24
C ALA A 289 -0.22 -14.77 10.98
N LEU A 290 0.35 -15.40 12.00
CA LEU A 290 0.86 -16.77 11.93
C LEU A 290 -0.24 -17.77 11.61
N CYS A 291 -1.42 -17.65 12.22
CA CYS A 291 -2.56 -18.50 11.92
C CYS A 291 -2.98 -18.39 10.45
N ARG A 292 -3.06 -17.19 9.90
CA ARG A 292 -3.43 -16.98 8.50
C ARG A 292 -2.36 -17.54 7.56
N CYS A 293 -1.08 -17.32 7.85
CA CYS A 293 0.01 -17.93 7.09
C CYS A 293 0.02 -19.46 7.23
N ALA A 294 -0.34 -20.01 8.40
CA ALA A 294 -0.42 -21.44 8.65
C ALA A 294 -1.68 -22.10 8.08
N GLY A 295 -2.74 -21.35 7.85
CA GLY A 295 -4.02 -21.85 7.34
C GLY A 295 -3.88 -22.64 6.04
N LEU A 296 -2.89 -22.33 5.22
CA LEU A 296 -2.53 -23.10 4.04
C LEU A 296 -2.01 -24.50 4.37
N THR A 297 -1.41 -24.69 5.53
CA THR A 297 -0.82 -25.98 5.93
C THR A 297 -1.83 -26.90 6.58
N GLU A 298 -2.86 -26.37 7.24
CA GLU A 298 -3.86 -27.13 7.99
C GLU A 298 -5.18 -27.34 7.24
N HIS A 299 -5.56 -26.42 6.34
CA HIS A 299 -6.84 -26.45 5.63
C HIS A 299 -6.69 -26.40 4.11
N TYR A 300 -6.21 -27.46 3.56
CA TYR A 300 -5.97 -27.76 2.16
C TYR A 300 -7.15 -27.49 1.20
N ARG A 301 -8.34 -27.18 1.70
CA ARG A 301 -9.59 -27.15 0.94
C ARG A 301 -10.20 -25.75 0.76
N THR A 302 -9.62 -24.70 1.29
CA THR A 302 -10.28 -23.39 1.44
C THR A 302 -9.66 -22.21 0.69
N ILE A 303 -8.75 -22.40 -0.26
CA ILE A 303 -8.57 -21.36 -1.29
C ILE A 303 -9.79 -21.41 -2.22
N GLY A 304 -10.98 -21.38 -1.72
CA GLY A 304 -12.16 -21.62 -2.52
C GLY A 304 -13.17 -20.49 -2.54
N ALA A 305 -13.44 -19.85 -1.45
CA ALA A 305 -14.40 -18.76 -1.41
C ALA A 305 -14.02 -17.67 -0.38
N THR A 306 -13.24 -18.03 0.65
CA THR A 306 -12.88 -17.13 1.78
C THR A 306 -11.39 -17.17 2.14
N GLY A 307 -10.55 -17.80 1.31
CA GLY A 307 -9.15 -18.07 1.63
C GLY A 307 -8.21 -16.89 1.37
N ASP A 308 -7.12 -16.87 2.14
CA ASP A 308 -6.00 -15.96 1.91
C ASP A 308 -5.05 -16.51 0.85
N ALA A 309 -4.51 -15.62 0.01
CA ALA A 309 -3.24 -15.86 -0.67
C ALA A 309 -2.11 -15.60 0.33
N VAL A 310 -1.15 -16.50 0.41
CA VAL A 310 0.04 -16.32 1.24
C VAL A 310 1.27 -16.39 0.37
N TRP A 311 2.12 -15.38 0.44
CA TRP A 311 3.36 -15.35 -0.33
C TRP A 311 4.55 -14.88 0.50
N PHE A 312 5.73 -15.16 -0.01
CA PHE A 312 7.01 -14.71 0.53
C PHE A 312 7.77 -13.89 -0.50
N ASP A 313 8.29 -12.72 -0.11
CA ASP A 313 9.01 -11.77 -0.97
C ASP A 313 10.51 -11.66 -0.65
N GLY A 314 11.06 -12.60 0.14
CA GLY A 314 12.44 -12.56 0.63
C GLY A 314 12.61 -11.81 1.95
N ARG A 315 11.61 -11.04 2.40
CA ARG A 315 11.66 -10.22 3.62
C ARG A 315 10.51 -10.48 4.56
N LYS A 316 9.33 -10.77 4.04
CA LYS A 316 8.12 -11.02 4.82
C LYS A 316 7.25 -12.10 4.18
N PHE A 317 6.53 -12.83 5.01
CA PHE A 317 5.36 -13.56 4.60
C PHE A 317 4.16 -12.63 4.67
N THR A 318 3.37 -12.59 3.64
CA THR A 318 2.14 -11.79 3.60
C THR A 318 0.96 -12.70 3.39
N ALA A 319 -0.11 -12.49 4.14
CA ALA A 319 -1.40 -13.14 3.96
C ALA A 319 -2.45 -12.09 3.63
N CYS A 320 -3.18 -12.28 2.54
CA CYS A 320 -4.16 -11.33 2.01
C CYS A 320 -5.37 -12.08 1.45
N PRO A 321 -6.61 -11.63 1.69
CA PRO A 321 -7.79 -12.24 1.10
C PRO A 321 -7.70 -12.22 -0.43
N VAL A 322 -7.94 -13.35 -1.08
CA VAL A 322 -7.97 -13.41 -2.55
C VAL A 322 -9.21 -12.68 -3.07
N ARG A 323 -10.36 -12.90 -2.42
CA ARG A 323 -11.62 -12.22 -2.72
C ARG A 323 -12.09 -11.43 -1.52
N VAL A 324 -12.65 -10.26 -1.77
CA VAL A 324 -13.17 -9.35 -0.74
C VAL A 324 -14.67 -9.07 -0.88
N ALA A 325 -15.32 -9.70 -1.82
CA ALA A 325 -16.74 -9.50 -2.12
C ALA A 325 -17.65 -9.62 -0.89
N ASP A 326 -17.48 -10.68 -0.08
CA ASP A 326 -18.28 -10.88 1.14
C ASP A 326 -18.03 -9.79 2.19
N LYS A 327 -16.78 -9.31 2.28
CA LYS A 327 -16.41 -8.23 3.21
C LYS A 327 -16.92 -6.88 2.73
N LEU A 328 -16.88 -6.64 1.41
CA LEU A 328 -17.46 -5.47 0.78
C LEU A 328 -18.98 -5.43 0.98
N ALA A 329 -19.67 -6.57 0.87
CA ALA A 329 -21.09 -6.64 1.17
C ALA A 329 -21.40 -6.12 2.58
N GLY A 330 -20.60 -6.49 3.59
CA GLY A 330 -20.73 -5.96 4.95
C GLY A 330 -20.45 -4.45 5.05
N LEU A 331 -19.54 -3.91 4.25
CA LEU A 331 -19.33 -2.46 4.17
C LEU A 331 -20.57 -1.77 3.59
N TRP A 332 -21.10 -2.28 2.46
CA TRP A 332 -22.29 -1.70 1.83
C TRP A 332 -23.49 -1.69 2.77
N ASP A 333 -23.70 -2.78 3.50
CA ASP A 333 -24.77 -2.90 4.48
C ASP A 333 -24.64 -1.94 5.67
N SER A 334 -23.46 -1.34 5.88
CA SER A 334 -23.22 -0.37 6.96
C SER A 334 -23.59 1.08 6.61
N TYR A 335 -24.04 1.34 5.37
CA TYR A 335 -24.51 2.65 4.90
C TYR A 335 -25.92 2.56 4.35
N GLU A 336 -26.73 3.60 4.52
CA GLU A 336 -28.08 3.64 3.95
C GLU A 336 -28.04 3.71 2.42
N ASN A 337 -27.10 4.48 1.87
CA ASN A 337 -26.94 4.68 0.45
C ASN A 337 -25.46 4.60 0.05
N VAL A 338 -25.18 3.82 -1.00
CA VAL A 338 -23.86 3.71 -1.58
C VAL A 338 -23.89 4.13 -3.04
N ILE A 339 -23.04 5.07 -3.42
CA ILE A 339 -22.91 5.55 -4.79
C ILE A 339 -21.49 5.23 -5.26
N LEU A 340 -21.38 4.44 -6.31
CA LEU A 340 -20.10 4.11 -6.95
C LEU A 340 -20.01 4.81 -8.30
N THR A 341 -18.93 5.54 -8.54
CA THR A 341 -18.69 6.23 -9.80
C THR A 341 -17.30 5.92 -10.34
N SER A 342 -17.21 5.71 -11.64
CA SER A 342 -15.94 5.54 -12.35
C SER A 342 -16.15 5.58 -13.86
N ALA A 343 -15.15 6.05 -14.58
CA ALA A 343 -15.10 5.96 -16.04
C ALA A 343 -14.84 4.51 -16.54
N THR A 344 -14.32 3.65 -15.68
CA THR A 344 -13.88 2.28 -16.00
C THR A 344 -14.44 1.24 -15.04
N LEU A 345 -15.69 1.43 -14.57
CA LEU A 345 -16.32 0.52 -13.62
C LEU A 345 -16.53 -0.89 -14.19
N PHE A 346 -16.76 -0.98 -15.50
CA PHE A 346 -16.88 -2.24 -16.22
C PHE A 346 -15.71 -2.43 -17.17
N PRO A 347 -15.13 -3.65 -17.26
CA PRO A 347 -14.05 -3.93 -18.22
C PRO A 347 -14.50 -3.69 -19.67
N PHE A 348 -15.78 -4.01 -19.98
CA PHE A 348 -16.37 -3.85 -21.31
C PHE A 348 -17.73 -3.17 -21.21
N PRO A 349 -17.93 -1.99 -21.84
CA PRO A 349 -19.17 -1.23 -21.73
C PRO A 349 -20.40 -1.90 -22.34
N GLN A 350 -20.22 -2.86 -23.25
CA GLN A 350 -21.29 -3.42 -24.08
C GLN A 350 -21.65 -4.88 -23.78
N SER A 351 -20.99 -5.52 -22.82
CA SER A 351 -21.21 -6.94 -22.51
C SER A 351 -21.32 -7.19 -21.01
N ASP A 352 -21.50 -8.44 -20.61
CA ASP A 352 -21.67 -9.04 -19.29
C ASP A 352 -20.80 -8.49 -18.13
N GLY A 353 -20.34 -7.25 -18.22
CA GLY A 353 -19.54 -6.55 -17.23
C GLY A 353 -20.24 -6.39 -15.89
N PHE A 354 -21.58 -6.46 -15.88
CA PHE A 354 -22.35 -6.35 -14.65
C PHE A 354 -22.17 -7.57 -13.74
N ASP A 355 -22.14 -8.78 -14.29
CA ASP A 355 -21.91 -9.99 -13.49
C ASP A 355 -20.52 -9.95 -12.88
N TRP A 356 -19.48 -9.56 -13.66
CA TRP A 356 -18.13 -9.36 -13.14
C TRP A 356 -18.08 -8.31 -12.02
N PHE A 357 -18.74 -7.17 -12.24
CA PHE A 357 -18.82 -6.09 -11.24
C PHE A 357 -19.52 -6.55 -9.96
N ARG A 358 -20.67 -7.19 -10.09
CA ARG A 358 -21.44 -7.72 -8.95
C ARG A 358 -20.61 -8.72 -8.15
N ASP A 359 -19.89 -9.61 -8.82
CA ASP A 359 -19.07 -10.64 -8.20
C ASP A 359 -17.83 -10.06 -7.52
N GLU A 360 -17.21 -9.02 -8.09
CA GLU A 360 -16.02 -8.38 -7.51
C GLU A 360 -16.40 -7.46 -6.32
N PHE A 361 -17.54 -6.75 -6.42
CA PHE A 361 -17.98 -5.80 -5.40
C PHE A 361 -18.93 -6.41 -4.35
N GLY A 362 -19.32 -7.66 -4.47
CA GLY A 362 -20.11 -8.36 -3.47
C GLY A 362 -21.55 -7.87 -3.33
N PHE A 363 -22.15 -7.33 -4.38
CA PHE A 363 -23.54 -6.92 -4.34
C PHE A 363 -24.48 -8.15 -4.41
N THR A 364 -24.92 -8.60 -3.25
CA THR A 364 -25.80 -9.78 -3.12
C THR A 364 -27.23 -9.42 -2.80
N ARG A 365 -27.50 -8.21 -2.30
CA ARG A 365 -28.83 -7.76 -1.83
C ARG A 365 -29.07 -6.31 -2.24
N GLY A 366 -30.34 -5.95 -2.26
CA GLY A 366 -30.77 -4.57 -2.52
C GLY A 366 -31.08 -4.29 -3.99
N GLU A 367 -31.69 -3.14 -4.23
CA GLU A 367 -31.98 -2.64 -5.55
C GLU A 367 -30.74 -1.89 -6.08
N ILE A 368 -30.17 -2.37 -7.18
CA ILE A 368 -29.04 -1.72 -7.82
C ILE A 368 -29.57 -0.90 -8.99
N VAL A 369 -29.40 0.42 -8.90
CA VAL A 369 -29.71 1.34 -10.00
C VAL A 369 -28.43 1.64 -10.75
N MET A 370 -28.40 1.33 -12.03
CA MET A 370 -27.26 1.63 -12.90
C MET A 370 -27.57 2.78 -13.84
N GLY A 371 -26.62 3.71 -13.94
CA GLY A 371 -26.63 4.82 -14.88
C GLY A 371 -25.36 4.84 -15.71
N VAL A 372 -25.50 5.01 -17.02
CA VAL A 372 -24.37 5.28 -17.92
C VAL A 372 -24.50 6.71 -18.44
N VAL A 373 -23.56 7.55 -18.06
CA VAL A 373 -23.46 8.89 -18.61
C VAL A 373 -22.56 8.82 -19.84
N PRO A 374 -23.10 9.14 -21.05
CA PRO A 374 -22.28 9.12 -22.26
C PRO A 374 -21.16 10.16 -22.16
N SER A 375 -20.00 9.81 -22.70
CA SER A 375 -18.88 10.75 -22.77
C SER A 375 -19.26 11.98 -23.58
N PRO A 376 -18.92 13.21 -23.13
CA PRO A 376 -19.13 14.42 -23.91
C PRO A 376 -18.19 14.51 -25.13
N PHE A 377 -17.16 13.66 -25.18
CA PHE A 377 -16.12 13.74 -26.19
C PHE A 377 -16.51 13.01 -27.48
N ARG A 378 -16.16 13.62 -28.60
CA ARG A 378 -16.34 13.03 -29.95
C ARG A 378 -15.10 12.24 -30.33
N TYR A 379 -14.87 11.10 -29.68
CA TYR A 379 -13.65 10.31 -29.85
C TYR A 379 -13.30 10.02 -31.32
N PHE A 380 -14.29 9.77 -32.18
CA PHE A 380 -14.06 9.53 -33.62
C PHE A 380 -13.45 10.73 -34.36
N ASP A 381 -13.71 11.95 -33.88
CA ASP A 381 -13.15 13.18 -34.46
C ASP A 381 -11.86 13.61 -33.79
N GLN A 382 -11.62 13.13 -32.57
CA GLN A 382 -10.55 13.60 -31.68
C GLN A 382 -9.37 12.64 -31.59
N MET A 383 -9.61 11.36 -31.78
CA MET A 383 -8.60 10.31 -31.56
C MET A 383 -8.49 9.38 -32.75
N THR A 384 -7.26 9.05 -33.13
CA THR A 384 -6.98 7.93 -34.05
C THR A 384 -6.06 6.93 -33.40
N ALA A 385 -6.45 5.65 -33.38
CA ALA A 385 -5.69 4.59 -32.77
C ALA A 385 -5.04 3.67 -33.82
N PHE A 386 -3.75 3.38 -33.64
CA PHE A 386 -2.96 2.53 -34.49
C PHE A 386 -2.38 1.35 -33.72
N VAL A 387 -2.23 0.22 -34.41
CA VAL A 387 -1.40 -0.91 -33.96
C VAL A 387 -0.24 -1.10 -34.91
N ALA A 388 0.95 -1.15 -34.37
CA ALA A 388 2.17 -1.38 -35.16
C ALA A 388 2.31 -2.87 -35.52
N THR A 389 2.57 -3.15 -36.81
CA THR A 389 2.62 -4.53 -37.35
C THR A 389 4.03 -4.98 -37.72
N HIS A 390 5.06 -4.16 -37.43
CA HIS A 390 6.44 -4.44 -37.84
C HIS A 390 6.99 -5.73 -37.22
N PRO A 391 7.69 -6.60 -37.99
CA PRO A 391 8.20 -7.88 -37.47
C PRO A 391 9.15 -7.74 -36.28
N ASP A 392 9.99 -6.70 -36.25
CA ASP A 392 10.97 -6.48 -35.19
C ASP A 392 10.34 -6.25 -33.81
N LEU A 393 9.10 -5.82 -33.76
CA LEU A 393 8.35 -5.75 -32.50
C LEU A 393 8.09 -7.13 -31.87
N LYS A 394 8.23 -8.21 -32.68
CA LYS A 394 8.14 -9.61 -32.23
C LYS A 394 9.51 -10.21 -31.89
N ALA A 395 10.59 -9.45 -32.10
CA ALA A 395 11.94 -9.95 -31.85
C ALA A 395 12.11 -10.39 -30.38
N SER A 396 12.72 -11.53 -30.18
CA SER A 396 13.12 -12.02 -28.85
C SER A 396 14.28 -11.20 -28.27
N ASN A 397 15.08 -10.57 -29.13
CA ASN A 397 16.11 -9.62 -28.73
C ASN A 397 15.45 -8.30 -28.29
N GLY A 398 15.57 -7.98 -27.00
CA GLY A 398 15.00 -6.77 -26.40
C GLY A 398 15.54 -5.48 -27.03
N ASP A 399 16.77 -5.45 -27.48
CA ASP A 399 17.39 -4.28 -28.10
C ASP A 399 16.79 -3.98 -29.50
N THR A 400 16.61 -4.99 -30.36
CA THR A 400 15.95 -4.82 -31.68
C THR A 400 14.51 -4.30 -31.50
N ARG A 401 13.80 -4.82 -30.52
CA ARG A 401 12.45 -4.36 -30.20
C ARG A 401 12.46 -2.91 -29.70
N ALA A 402 13.39 -2.58 -28.80
CA ALA A 402 13.53 -1.24 -28.24
C ALA A 402 13.88 -0.21 -29.32
N GLN A 403 14.78 -0.54 -30.22
CA GLN A 403 15.11 0.28 -31.38
C GLN A 403 13.87 0.55 -32.24
N LYS A 404 13.04 -0.46 -32.47
CA LYS A 404 11.82 -0.28 -33.27
C LYS A 404 10.78 0.59 -32.54
N ILE A 405 10.62 0.45 -31.23
CA ILE A 405 9.78 1.37 -30.43
C ILE A 405 10.31 2.80 -30.54
N ALA A 406 11.63 3.00 -30.45
CA ALA A 406 12.26 4.29 -30.61
C ALA A 406 11.99 4.93 -31.99
N GLU A 407 11.96 4.13 -33.05
CA GLU A 407 11.58 4.63 -34.39
C GLU A 407 10.13 5.16 -34.41
N PHE A 408 9.18 4.51 -33.74
CA PHE A 408 7.81 5.03 -33.63
C PHE A 408 7.76 6.34 -32.84
N VAL A 409 8.55 6.49 -31.78
CA VAL A 409 8.69 7.76 -31.05
C VAL A 409 9.27 8.84 -31.95
N ASN A 410 10.33 8.55 -32.71
CA ASN A 410 10.95 9.47 -33.65
C ASN A 410 9.99 9.91 -34.77
N ARG A 411 9.13 9.01 -35.25
CA ARG A 411 8.09 9.37 -36.24
C ARG A 411 7.07 10.34 -35.62
N ALA A 412 6.78 10.23 -34.33
CA ALA A 412 5.86 11.12 -33.64
C ALA A 412 6.40 12.55 -33.48
N TYR A 413 7.72 12.78 -33.57
CA TYR A 413 8.29 14.15 -33.54
C TYR A 413 7.80 15.07 -34.66
N LYS A 414 7.25 14.50 -35.73
CA LYS A 414 6.66 15.27 -36.84
C LYS A 414 5.37 16.00 -36.46
N TYR A 415 4.74 15.59 -35.37
CA TYR A 415 3.49 16.17 -34.90
C TYR A 415 3.77 17.12 -33.73
N PRO A 416 3.07 18.26 -33.66
CA PRO A 416 3.20 19.16 -32.52
C PRO A 416 2.60 18.54 -31.26
N GLY A 417 3.01 19.05 -30.10
CA GLY A 417 2.53 18.63 -28.78
C GLY A 417 3.37 17.49 -28.16
N GLY A 418 3.09 17.21 -26.92
CA GLY A 418 3.84 16.23 -26.13
C GLY A 418 3.57 14.78 -26.52
N ILE A 419 4.56 13.97 -26.29
CA ILE A 419 4.54 12.53 -26.53
C ILE A 419 4.67 11.80 -25.17
N MET A 420 3.73 10.95 -24.83
CA MET A 420 3.83 10.08 -23.66
C MET A 420 4.03 8.63 -24.11
N VAL A 421 5.01 7.96 -23.54
CA VAL A 421 5.29 6.54 -23.81
C VAL A 421 5.09 5.73 -22.53
N LEU A 422 4.15 4.80 -22.54
CA LEU A 422 3.79 3.97 -21.40
C LEU A 422 4.41 2.57 -21.53
N PHE A 423 5.16 2.21 -20.51
CA PHE A 423 5.83 0.91 -20.39
C PHE A 423 5.25 0.09 -19.26
N THR A 424 5.52 -1.22 -19.30
CA THR A 424 5.19 -2.15 -18.22
C THR A 424 6.40 -2.51 -17.34
N SER A 425 7.61 -2.09 -17.73
CA SER A 425 8.82 -2.33 -16.95
C SER A 425 9.85 -1.22 -17.12
N TYR A 426 10.59 -0.93 -16.06
CA TYR A 426 11.75 -0.02 -16.09
C TYR A 426 12.87 -0.49 -17.01
N HIS A 427 13.08 -1.81 -17.08
CA HIS A 427 14.14 -2.36 -17.94
C HIS A 427 13.89 -2.01 -19.41
N GLU A 428 12.73 -2.34 -19.96
CA GLU A 428 12.37 -2.04 -21.35
C GLU A 428 12.39 -0.53 -21.62
N MET A 429 11.84 0.27 -20.68
CA MET A 429 11.87 1.72 -20.76
C MET A 429 13.31 2.25 -20.87
N ASN A 430 14.24 1.77 -20.05
CA ASN A 430 15.61 2.24 -20.04
C ASN A 430 16.36 1.89 -21.35
N VAL A 431 16.13 0.70 -21.90
CA VAL A 431 16.72 0.31 -23.20
C VAL A 431 16.19 1.21 -24.33
N VAL A 432 14.90 1.52 -24.35
CA VAL A 432 14.33 2.45 -25.34
C VAL A 432 14.89 3.87 -25.17
N VAL A 433 15.10 4.32 -23.93
CA VAL A 433 15.71 5.63 -23.64
C VAL A 433 17.10 5.75 -24.25
N GLU A 434 17.93 4.70 -24.23
CA GLU A 434 19.28 4.71 -24.83
C GLU A 434 19.23 4.97 -26.33
N HIS A 435 18.22 4.44 -27.03
CA HIS A 435 18.01 4.70 -28.46
C HIS A 435 17.41 6.08 -28.76
N ILE A 436 16.60 6.62 -27.83
CA ILE A 436 15.91 7.89 -28.01
C ILE A 436 16.78 9.09 -27.64
N ALA A 437 17.56 9.01 -26.56
CA ALA A 437 18.32 10.15 -26.04
C ALA A 437 19.16 10.90 -27.11
N PRO A 438 19.84 10.22 -28.04
CA PRO A 438 20.63 10.90 -29.09
C PRO A 438 19.78 11.47 -30.23
N THR A 439 18.48 11.19 -30.30
CA THR A 439 17.58 11.56 -31.41
C THR A 439 16.50 12.56 -31.02
N VAL A 440 16.47 13.00 -29.77
CA VAL A 440 15.51 14.01 -29.30
C VAL A 440 15.84 15.35 -29.97
N PRO A 441 14.87 15.98 -30.66
CA PRO A 441 15.09 17.29 -31.28
C PRO A 441 15.36 18.38 -30.21
N ASP A 442 16.10 19.44 -30.61
CA ASP A 442 16.49 20.53 -29.70
C ASP A 442 15.29 21.31 -29.10
N ASP A 443 14.15 21.30 -29.79
CA ASP A 443 12.90 21.94 -29.33
C ASP A 443 12.09 21.07 -28.38
N ARG A 444 12.58 19.88 -28.01
CA ARG A 444 11.93 18.93 -27.10
C ARG A 444 12.81 18.59 -25.91
N ILE A 445 12.21 18.26 -24.80
CA ILE A 445 12.89 17.71 -23.63
C ILE A 445 12.47 16.27 -23.40
N LEU A 446 13.43 15.43 -23.00
CA LEU A 446 13.17 14.05 -22.59
C LEU A 446 13.01 13.98 -21.08
N LEU A 447 11.87 13.50 -20.64
CA LEU A 447 11.52 13.28 -19.24
C LEU A 447 11.37 11.79 -18.99
N VAL A 448 12.15 11.23 -18.06
CA VAL A 448 12.19 9.79 -17.80
C VAL A 448 11.92 9.54 -16.32
N GLN A 449 10.90 8.76 -16.03
CA GLN A 449 10.58 8.35 -14.66
C GLN A 449 11.76 7.62 -14.01
N GLY A 450 12.07 8.00 -12.77
CA GLY A 450 13.19 7.44 -12.00
C GLY A 450 14.57 7.98 -12.36
N LYS A 451 14.68 8.90 -13.36
CA LYS A 451 15.94 9.57 -13.72
C LYS A 451 15.88 11.08 -13.58
N HIS A 452 14.76 11.70 -13.90
CA HIS A 452 14.66 13.16 -14.04
C HIS A 452 13.74 13.82 -12.99
N GLY A 453 13.39 13.13 -11.93
CA GLY A 453 12.56 13.66 -10.83
C GLY A 453 11.38 12.77 -10.43
N GLY A 454 10.60 13.24 -9.48
CA GLY A 454 9.36 12.60 -9.02
C GLY A 454 8.21 12.76 -10.02
N LYS A 455 7.15 11.97 -9.87
CA LYS A 455 5.98 11.97 -10.77
C LYS A 455 5.37 13.36 -10.94
N ALA A 456 5.18 14.10 -9.83
CA ALA A 456 4.56 15.44 -9.85
C ALA A 456 5.44 16.46 -10.61
N ASP A 457 6.77 16.45 -10.38
CA ASP A 457 7.71 17.32 -11.09
C ASP A 457 7.75 17.01 -12.59
N LEU A 458 7.84 15.73 -12.96
CA LEU A 458 7.82 15.31 -14.36
C LEU A 458 6.55 15.77 -15.08
N LEU A 459 5.39 15.65 -14.44
CA LEU A 459 4.12 16.11 -15.00
C LEU A 459 4.06 17.64 -15.12
N ALA A 460 4.54 18.38 -14.12
CA ALA A 460 4.58 19.84 -14.18
C ALA A 460 5.47 20.32 -15.34
N ARG A 461 6.66 19.74 -15.49
CA ARG A 461 7.59 20.03 -16.60
C ARG A 461 7.03 19.61 -17.97
N PHE A 462 6.36 18.45 -18.05
CA PHE A 462 5.69 18.01 -19.27
C PHE A 462 4.61 18.99 -19.72
N LYS A 463 3.74 19.41 -18.81
CA LYS A 463 2.68 20.38 -19.08
C LYS A 463 3.23 21.75 -19.48
N SER A 464 4.22 22.27 -18.75
CA SER A 464 4.77 23.59 -18.98
C SER A 464 5.55 23.70 -20.30
N HIS A 465 6.22 22.63 -20.71
CA HIS A 465 6.97 22.62 -21.97
C HIS A 465 6.07 22.47 -23.21
N GLY A 466 4.94 21.75 -23.08
CA GLY A 466 3.97 21.56 -24.15
C GLY A 466 4.43 20.70 -25.34
N ASN A 467 5.75 20.46 -25.49
CA ASN A 467 6.36 19.67 -26.59
C ASN A 467 7.37 18.66 -26.05
N ALA A 468 7.18 18.16 -24.82
CA ALA A 468 8.09 17.21 -24.17
C ALA A 468 7.82 15.75 -24.56
N VAL A 469 8.80 14.89 -24.33
CA VAL A 469 8.69 13.43 -24.44
C VAL A 469 8.79 12.83 -23.05
N LEU A 470 7.72 12.19 -22.58
CA LEU A 470 7.64 11.61 -21.23
C LEU A 470 7.58 10.08 -21.29
N PHE A 471 8.53 9.45 -20.62
CA PHE A 471 8.57 8.00 -20.46
C PHE A 471 8.17 7.60 -19.05
N GLY A 472 7.12 6.78 -18.93
CA GLY A 472 6.58 6.33 -17.65
C GLY A 472 6.21 4.86 -17.61
N VAL A 473 6.23 4.30 -16.40
CA VAL A 473 5.79 2.93 -16.11
C VAL A 473 4.47 2.96 -15.30
N SER A 474 4.14 1.90 -14.60
CA SER A 474 2.85 1.63 -13.94
C SER A 474 2.17 2.85 -13.28
N SER A 475 2.91 3.70 -12.56
CA SER A 475 2.33 4.88 -11.89
C SER A 475 1.83 5.97 -12.85
N PHE A 476 2.23 5.92 -14.13
CA PHE A 476 1.75 6.83 -15.18
C PHE A 476 0.53 6.28 -15.92
N TRP A 477 0.18 5.02 -15.71
CA TRP A 477 -1.08 4.45 -16.23
C TRP A 477 -2.31 5.01 -15.50
N GLN A 478 -2.15 5.42 -14.24
CA GLN A 478 -3.23 5.96 -13.40
C GLN A 478 -2.83 7.30 -12.74
N GLY A 479 -3.83 8.11 -12.36
CA GLY A 479 -3.62 9.33 -11.58
C GLY A 479 -2.77 10.41 -12.29
N VAL A 480 -2.90 10.55 -13.63
CA VAL A 480 -2.25 11.60 -14.43
C VAL A 480 -3.31 12.37 -15.18
N ASP A 481 -3.37 13.67 -14.98
CA ASP A 481 -4.23 14.59 -15.71
C ASP A 481 -3.38 15.56 -16.53
N ILE A 482 -3.51 15.51 -17.86
CA ILE A 482 -2.78 16.37 -18.81
C ILE A 482 -3.81 16.93 -19.78
N PRO A 483 -4.43 18.07 -19.47
CA PRO A 483 -5.38 18.70 -20.36
C PRO A 483 -4.69 19.47 -21.50
N GLY A 484 -5.40 19.61 -22.60
CA GLY A 484 -5.00 20.45 -23.71
C GLY A 484 -3.92 19.85 -24.62
N ASP A 485 -3.35 20.71 -25.45
CA ASP A 485 -2.35 20.35 -26.47
C ASP A 485 -1.03 19.79 -25.91
N ALA A 486 -0.88 19.76 -24.59
CA ALA A 486 0.33 19.23 -23.95
C ALA A 486 0.56 17.73 -24.21
N LEU A 487 -0.49 16.95 -24.55
CA LEU A 487 -0.38 15.55 -24.93
C LEU A 487 -1.09 15.31 -26.25
N SER A 488 -0.33 15.12 -27.34
CA SER A 488 -0.88 14.83 -28.68
C SER A 488 -0.64 13.38 -29.13
N THR A 489 0.33 12.71 -28.56
CA THR A 489 0.64 11.32 -28.94
C THR A 489 0.89 10.44 -27.72
N LEU A 490 0.13 9.37 -27.63
CA LEU A 490 0.28 8.34 -26.62
C LEU A 490 0.80 7.05 -27.26
N ILE A 491 1.97 6.58 -26.85
CA ILE A 491 2.54 5.31 -27.30
C ILE A 491 2.44 4.29 -26.18
N VAL A 492 1.73 3.20 -26.43
CA VAL A 492 1.66 2.04 -25.55
C VAL A 492 2.71 1.04 -26.00
N ALA A 493 3.87 1.05 -25.35
CA ALA A 493 4.99 0.17 -25.70
C ALA A 493 4.63 -1.31 -25.53
N LYS A 494 3.85 -1.63 -24.51
CA LYS A 494 3.39 -2.98 -24.21
C LYS A 494 2.00 -2.94 -23.57
N ILE A 495 1.11 -3.86 -23.98
CA ILE A 495 -0.20 -4.01 -23.35
C ILE A 495 -0.02 -4.33 -21.87
N PRO A 496 -0.72 -3.63 -20.96
CA PRO A 496 -0.52 -3.74 -19.52
C PRO A 496 -1.17 -4.99 -18.94
N PHE A 497 -0.79 -6.18 -19.43
CA PHE A 497 -1.22 -7.41 -18.78
C PHE A 497 -0.65 -7.46 -17.37
N PRO A 498 -1.45 -7.81 -16.37
CA PRO A 498 -0.95 -8.03 -15.02
C PRO A 498 0.15 -9.12 -15.05
N ARG A 499 1.10 -8.99 -14.16
CA ARG A 499 2.22 -9.93 -14.10
C ARG A 499 1.73 -11.29 -13.61
N PRO A 500 2.00 -12.38 -14.35
CA PRO A 500 1.53 -13.71 -13.95
C PRO A 500 2.19 -14.23 -12.68
N ASP A 501 3.35 -13.69 -12.30
CA ASP A 501 4.11 -13.99 -11.08
C ASP A 501 3.78 -13.04 -9.90
N GLU A 502 2.81 -12.16 -10.07
CA GLU A 502 2.25 -11.38 -8.98
C GLU A 502 1.33 -12.27 -8.12
N PRO A 503 1.60 -12.41 -6.81
CA PRO A 503 0.95 -13.43 -5.98
C PRO A 503 -0.58 -13.39 -6.01
N LEU A 504 -1.17 -12.21 -5.98
CA LEU A 504 -2.62 -12.07 -6.01
C LEU A 504 -3.22 -12.47 -7.36
N ILE A 505 -2.58 -12.07 -8.46
CA ILE A 505 -2.97 -12.44 -9.82
C ILE A 505 -2.84 -13.94 -10.05
N GLU A 506 -1.76 -14.53 -9.53
CA GLU A 506 -1.53 -15.97 -9.57
C GLU A 506 -2.61 -16.72 -8.79
N ALA A 507 -2.96 -16.25 -7.58
CA ALA A 507 -4.01 -16.84 -6.75
C ALA A 507 -5.40 -16.73 -7.40
N LEU A 508 -5.77 -15.55 -7.91
CA LEU A 508 -7.02 -15.34 -8.65
C LEU A 508 -7.10 -16.23 -9.90
N SER A 509 -5.98 -16.33 -10.62
CA SER A 509 -5.90 -17.16 -11.83
C SER A 509 -6.04 -18.65 -11.50
N TRP A 510 -5.42 -19.09 -10.41
CA TRP A 510 -5.56 -20.47 -9.93
C TRP A 510 -7.02 -20.79 -9.56
N LEU A 511 -7.70 -19.89 -8.84
CA LEU A 511 -9.12 -20.04 -8.49
C LEU A 511 -10.02 -20.09 -9.73
N ALA A 512 -9.77 -19.24 -10.73
CA ALA A 512 -10.53 -19.18 -11.95
C ALA A 512 -10.22 -20.35 -12.91
N GLY A 513 -9.11 -21.05 -12.72
CA GLY A 513 -8.72 -22.21 -13.51
C GLY A 513 -8.67 -21.90 -15.00
N ARG A 514 -9.40 -22.68 -15.83
CA ARG A 514 -9.41 -22.52 -17.30
C ARG A 514 -10.01 -21.19 -17.76
N THR A 515 -10.79 -20.52 -16.95
CA THR A 515 -11.42 -19.23 -17.29
C THR A 515 -10.57 -18.02 -16.92
N ALA A 516 -9.44 -18.21 -16.22
CA ALA A 516 -8.58 -17.16 -15.67
C ALA A 516 -8.23 -16.05 -16.69
N TRP A 517 -7.93 -16.46 -17.92
CA TRP A 517 -7.64 -15.50 -18.98
C TRP A 517 -8.81 -14.55 -19.23
N LYS A 518 -10.03 -15.08 -19.32
CA LYS A 518 -11.25 -14.32 -19.64
C LYS A 518 -11.78 -13.54 -18.42
N THR A 519 -11.69 -14.11 -17.21
CA THR A 519 -12.36 -13.57 -16.01
C THR A 519 -11.44 -12.76 -15.10
N VAL A 520 -10.10 -12.90 -15.24
CA VAL A 520 -9.12 -12.17 -14.42
C VAL A 520 -8.24 -11.30 -15.28
N ILE A 521 -7.46 -11.90 -16.20
CA ILE A 521 -6.39 -11.18 -16.91
C ILE A 521 -6.95 -10.12 -17.86
N VAL A 522 -7.93 -10.49 -18.70
CA VAL A 522 -8.48 -9.56 -19.70
C VAL A 522 -9.25 -8.41 -19.08
N PRO A 523 -10.11 -8.57 -18.07
CA PRO A 523 -10.78 -7.45 -17.40
C PRO A 523 -9.81 -6.43 -16.82
N LEU A 524 -8.81 -6.87 -16.05
CA LEU A 524 -7.80 -5.99 -15.45
C LEU A 524 -6.98 -5.25 -16.52
N THR A 525 -6.59 -5.96 -17.58
CA THR A 525 -5.89 -5.36 -18.73
C THR A 525 -6.73 -4.30 -19.43
N ALA A 526 -8.01 -4.60 -19.65
CA ALA A 526 -8.96 -3.71 -20.33
C ALA A 526 -9.16 -2.40 -19.56
N MET A 527 -9.38 -2.49 -18.26
CA MET A 527 -9.54 -1.32 -17.39
C MET A 527 -8.28 -0.44 -17.39
N THR A 528 -7.10 -1.04 -17.18
CA THR A 528 -5.83 -0.32 -17.18
C THR A 528 -5.56 0.36 -18.53
N LEU A 529 -5.81 -0.35 -19.64
CA LEU A 529 -5.60 0.21 -20.97
C LEU A 529 -6.56 1.38 -21.26
N ARG A 530 -7.85 1.25 -20.91
CA ARG A 530 -8.84 2.34 -21.06
C ARG A 530 -8.45 3.57 -20.27
N GLN A 531 -7.98 3.41 -19.05
CA GLN A 531 -7.48 4.50 -18.22
C GLN A 531 -6.27 5.19 -18.85
N GLY A 532 -5.32 4.41 -19.35
CA GLY A 532 -4.15 4.94 -20.05
C GLY A 532 -4.52 5.74 -21.30
N VAL A 533 -5.37 5.16 -22.16
CA VAL A 533 -5.82 5.80 -23.41
C VAL A 533 -6.73 6.99 -23.15
N GLY A 534 -7.59 6.93 -22.14
CA GLY A 534 -8.48 8.02 -21.75
C GLY A 534 -7.77 9.32 -21.33
N ARG A 535 -6.44 9.31 -21.19
CA ARG A 535 -5.64 10.51 -20.87
C ARG A 535 -5.43 11.42 -22.07
N LEU A 536 -5.57 10.89 -23.28
CA LEU A 536 -5.31 11.64 -24.50
C LEU A 536 -6.38 12.71 -24.77
N ILE A 537 -7.64 12.43 -24.40
CA ILE A 537 -8.77 13.33 -24.65
C ILE A 537 -9.39 13.71 -23.30
N ARG A 538 -9.24 14.98 -22.91
CA ARG A 538 -9.72 15.58 -21.65
C ARG A 538 -10.63 16.77 -21.86
N THR A 539 -10.55 17.39 -23.05
CA THR A 539 -11.37 18.52 -23.43
C THR A 539 -11.97 18.30 -24.83
N GLU A 540 -12.94 19.10 -25.20
CA GLU A 540 -13.57 19.05 -26.52
C GLU A 540 -12.61 19.42 -27.67
N ASN A 541 -11.53 20.13 -27.35
CA ASN A 541 -10.56 20.60 -28.32
C ASN A 541 -9.36 19.67 -28.49
N ASP A 542 -9.16 18.72 -27.57
CA ASP A 542 -8.03 17.79 -27.63
C ASP A 542 -8.10 16.93 -28.90
N ARG A 543 -6.95 16.70 -29.49
CA ARG A 543 -6.76 15.83 -30.66
C ARG A 543 -5.49 15.03 -30.47
N GLY A 544 -5.50 13.76 -30.89
CA GLY A 544 -4.26 13.00 -30.80
C GLY A 544 -4.29 11.59 -31.35
N TYR A 545 -3.15 10.95 -31.20
CA TYR A 545 -2.87 9.63 -31.73
C TYR A 545 -2.53 8.65 -30.61
N VAL A 546 -3.08 7.45 -30.68
CA VAL A 546 -2.67 6.30 -29.87
C VAL A 546 -1.92 5.32 -30.76
N VAL A 547 -0.73 4.92 -30.37
CA VAL A 547 0.06 3.90 -31.09
C VAL A 547 0.38 2.75 -30.14
N ILE A 548 -0.13 1.57 -30.42
CA ILE A 548 0.18 0.35 -29.67
C ILE A 548 1.27 -0.41 -30.41
N THR A 549 2.46 -0.50 -29.80
CA THR A 549 3.62 -1.20 -30.41
C THR A 549 3.76 -2.65 -29.95
N ASP A 550 2.77 -3.19 -29.22
CA ASP A 550 2.76 -4.57 -28.77
C ASP A 550 2.21 -5.50 -29.86
N PRO A 551 2.99 -6.48 -30.37
CA PRO A 551 2.56 -7.39 -31.42
C PRO A 551 1.38 -8.29 -31.00
N ARG A 552 1.12 -8.45 -29.71
CA ARG A 552 -0.03 -9.21 -29.20
C ARG A 552 -1.36 -8.53 -29.55
N ALA A 553 -1.35 -7.24 -29.84
CA ALA A 553 -2.51 -6.47 -30.27
C ALA A 553 -3.08 -6.91 -31.63
N ILE A 554 -2.28 -7.61 -32.46
CA ILE A 554 -2.71 -8.03 -33.81
C ILE A 554 -3.32 -9.43 -33.81
N GLY A 555 -2.92 -10.28 -32.86
CA GLY A 555 -3.27 -11.70 -32.83
C GLY A 555 -4.62 -11.99 -32.16
N LYS A 556 -4.68 -13.11 -31.47
CA LYS A 556 -5.86 -13.61 -30.75
C LYS A 556 -6.43 -12.65 -29.68
N HIS A 557 -5.68 -11.62 -29.30
CA HIS A 557 -6.09 -10.64 -28.30
C HIS A 557 -6.73 -9.37 -28.92
N ARG A 558 -6.78 -9.25 -30.26
CA ARG A 558 -7.34 -8.08 -30.94
C ARG A 558 -8.81 -7.82 -30.59
N TRP A 559 -9.57 -8.86 -30.27
CA TRP A 559 -10.99 -8.74 -29.98
C TRP A 559 -11.27 -7.81 -28.78
N PHE A 560 -10.59 -8.01 -27.64
CA PHE A 560 -10.85 -7.18 -26.46
C PHE A 560 -10.32 -5.75 -26.62
N LEU A 561 -9.25 -5.54 -27.39
CA LEU A 561 -8.77 -4.19 -27.68
C LEU A 561 -9.79 -3.37 -28.45
N LYS A 562 -10.51 -3.97 -29.38
CA LYS A 562 -11.61 -3.30 -30.10
C LYS A 562 -12.75 -2.90 -29.17
N GLU A 563 -12.98 -3.66 -28.12
CA GLU A 563 -14.03 -3.37 -27.13
C GLU A 563 -13.57 -2.36 -26.06
N CYS A 564 -12.25 -2.31 -25.80
CA CYS A 564 -11.68 -1.37 -24.83
C CYS A 564 -11.50 0.05 -25.36
N LEU A 565 -11.21 0.20 -26.65
CA LEU A 565 -10.92 1.49 -27.25
C LEU A 565 -12.17 2.17 -27.74
N PRO A 566 -12.31 3.50 -27.57
CA PRO A 566 -13.48 4.25 -28.02
C PRO A 566 -13.49 4.46 -29.54
N VAL A 567 -12.44 4.07 -30.26
CA VAL A 567 -12.26 4.27 -31.70
C VAL A 567 -11.72 3.00 -32.37
N PRO A 568 -11.93 2.83 -33.68
CA PRO A 568 -11.36 1.73 -34.44
C PRO A 568 -9.83 1.71 -34.40
N LEU A 569 -9.26 0.52 -34.42
CA LEU A 569 -7.83 0.28 -34.41
C LEU A 569 -7.29 0.01 -35.83
N TYR A 570 -6.49 0.90 -36.36
CA TYR A 570 -5.86 0.81 -37.68
C TYR A 570 -4.47 0.17 -37.60
N GLU A 571 -4.05 -0.51 -38.66
CA GLU A 571 -2.71 -1.09 -38.74
C GLU A 571 -1.72 -0.09 -39.34
N THR A 572 -0.50 -0.01 -38.75
CA THR A 572 0.61 0.79 -39.25
C THR A 572 1.91 -0.02 -39.26
N LYS A 573 2.82 0.29 -40.20
CA LYS A 573 4.13 -0.39 -40.37
C LYS A 573 5.27 0.46 -39.85
#